data_da61f93114e8b4f706a53fa62ba4afcb
#
_entry.id   da61f93114e8b4f706a53fa62ba4afcb
#
_cell.length_a   1.000
_cell.length_b   1.000
_cell.length_c   1.000
_cell.angle_alpha   90.00
_cell.angle_beta   90.00
_cell.angle_gamma   90.00
#
_symmetry.space_group_name_H-M   'P 1'
#
loop_
_entity.id
_entity.type
_entity.pdbx_description
1 polymer ?
#
loop_
_entity_poly.entity_id
_entity_poly.type
_entity_poly.pdbx_seq_one_letter_code
_entity_poly.pdbx_strand_id
1 'polypeptide(L)'
;MDGIVSSWSSEDYDKKNIELCVKEIKEEFGQQFSNSKSILEQHTHTMTIHESELPDGVVFVESKADVQKVVKICKKYKCPIIPFGIGSSFEGHLNAPYGGISIDMNNMNKILKVYQDDLLVVVQPGVTREQLNTYLRDTGLFFPIDPGANASIGGMAATRASGTNAVRYGTMKDNVIALEVVMPDGQIIKTANKARKSSAGYDLTRLMVGSEGTLGITTEITLKLYGIPEVVAGGRVSFPTVKDATDTVIMTIQAGIPVARIEFMDLAQVKAVNNYSKTNLPEAPLLLVEFHGSESSVKEQSELFGEISSDFGGADFEWTSNNEERNKLWKARHDAYWSCRAVRPEASLYSTDVCVPISKLSDCITETIEDMEKNELIGPIVSHAGDGNFHVALLIDKNNKNELDKLDSFLTRISERAIRMDGTCTGEHGVGQGKRKYMLKELGNAVDIMKQVKNAFDPDKIMNPGKLFL
;
A
#
# COMPACT_ATOMS: atom_id res chain seq x y z
N MET A 1 -10.80 -26.62 -22.94
CA MET A 1 -11.79 -26.13 -21.94
C MET A 1 -11.87 -24.62 -22.13
N ASP A 2 -12.73 -24.23 -23.07
CA ASP A 2 -12.89 -22.82 -23.50
C ASP A 2 -14.01 -22.20 -22.68
N GLY A 3 -13.65 -21.76 -21.50
CA GLY A 3 -14.54 -21.05 -20.58
C GLY A 3 -13.77 -20.01 -19.79
N ILE A 4 -12.78 -19.38 -20.42
CA ILE A 4 -12.05 -18.26 -19.81
C ILE A 4 -13.04 -17.10 -19.78
N VAL A 5 -13.42 -16.72 -18.59
CA VAL A 5 -14.18 -15.50 -18.32
C VAL A 5 -13.49 -14.36 -19.04
N SER A 6 -14.21 -13.75 -19.97
CA SER A 6 -13.72 -12.65 -20.80
C SER A 6 -13.09 -11.56 -19.97
N SER A 7 -11.92 -11.08 -20.41
CA SER A 7 -11.38 -9.78 -20.05
C SER A 7 -12.48 -8.71 -20.18
N TRP A 8 -12.36 -7.64 -19.36
CA TRP A 8 -13.19 -6.45 -19.51
C TRP A 8 -13.01 -5.89 -20.93
N SER A 9 -14.09 -5.50 -21.57
CA SER A 9 -14.04 -4.82 -22.87
C SER A 9 -14.85 -3.53 -22.84
N SER A 10 -14.51 -2.58 -23.71
CA SER A 10 -15.32 -1.36 -23.88
C SER A 10 -16.76 -1.68 -24.34
N GLU A 11 -17.00 -2.84 -24.92
CA GLU A 11 -18.32 -3.31 -25.35
C GLU A 11 -19.23 -3.70 -24.17
N ASP A 12 -18.64 -3.96 -22.97
CA ASP A 12 -19.41 -4.23 -21.75
C ASP A 12 -20.18 -2.98 -21.25
N TYR A 13 -19.82 -1.76 -21.74
CA TYR A 13 -20.36 -0.49 -21.22
C TYR A 13 -20.89 0.42 -22.33
N ASP A 14 -22.20 0.70 -22.29
CA ASP A 14 -22.87 1.60 -23.22
C ASP A 14 -22.75 3.06 -22.76
N LYS A 15 -22.11 3.91 -23.57
CA LYS A 15 -21.94 5.34 -23.29
C LYS A 15 -23.26 6.06 -23.01
N LYS A 16 -24.35 5.71 -23.73
CA LYS A 16 -25.67 6.30 -23.51
C LYS A 16 -26.21 5.94 -22.10
N ASN A 17 -25.97 4.73 -21.65
CA ASN A 17 -26.36 4.32 -20.31
C ASN A 17 -25.53 5.06 -19.25
N ILE A 18 -24.24 5.29 -19.48
CA ILE A 18 -23.40 6.10 -18.59
C ILE A 18 -23.91 7.54 -18.53
N GLU A 19 -24.24 8.17 -19.65
CA GLU A 19 -24.84 9.52 -19.70
C GLU A 19 -26.15 9.61 -18.92
N LEU A 20 -27.03 8.60 -19.04
CA LEU A 20 -28.27 8.52 -18.27
C LEU A 20 -28.00 8.35 -16.76
N CYS A 21 -27.01 7.53 -16.39
CA CYS A 21 -26.56 7.36 -15.01
C CYS A 21 -26.06 8.69 -14.44
N VAL A 22 -25.17 9.38 -15.14
CA VAL A 22 -24.64 10.69 -14.74
C VAL A 22 -25.77 11.69 -14.50
N LYS A 23 -26.77 11.71 -15.40
CA LYS A 23 -27.93 12.60 -15.27
C LYS A 23 -28.72 12.29 -13.99
N GLU A 24 -29.08 11.01 -13.75
CA GLU A 24 -29.84 10.62 -12.55
C GLU A 24 -29.05 10.89 -11.27
N ILE A 25 -27.74 10.57 -11.25
CA ILE A 25 -26.84 10.90 -10.14
C ILE A 25 -26.82 12.40 -9.85
N LYS A 26 -26.69 13.23 -10.88
CA LYS A 26 -26.68 14.69 -10.73
C LYS A 26 -27.99 15.23 -10.16
N GLU A 27 -29.13 14.71 -10.61
CA GLU A 27 -30.45 15.08 -10.11
C GLU A 27 -30.63 14.67 -8.62
N GLU A 28 -30.13 13.48 -8.25
CA GLU A 28 -30.29 12.92 -6.92
C GLU A 28 -29.33 13.55 -5.89
N PHE A 29 -28.08 13.82 -6.25
CA PHE A 29 -27.03 14.28 -5.34
C PHE A 29 -26.79 15.80 -5.38
N GLY A 30 -27.28 16.52 -6.36
CA GLY A 30 -27.22 17.98 -6.44
C GLY A 30 -25.81 18.53 -6.23
N GLN A 31 -25.58 19.22 -5.11
CA GLN A 31 -24.27 19.83 -4.76
C GLN A 31 -23.18 18.81 -4.41
N GLN A 32 -23.54 17.59 -4.05
CA GLN A 32 -22.57 16.52 -3.79
C GLN A 32 -22.03 15.90 -5.09
N PHE A 33 -22.54 16.28 -6.27
CA PHE A 33 -22.08 15.82 -7.56
C PHE A 33 -21.28 16.88 -8.30
N SER A 34 -20.18 16.48 -8.96
CA SER A 34 -19.43 17.33 -9.87
C SER A 34 -18.95 16.56 -11.10
N ASN A 35 -19.02 17.20 -12.27
CA ASN A 35 -18.37 16.75 -13.50
C ASN A 35 -17.49 17.85 -14.11
N SER A 36 -17.01 18.80 -13.28
CA SER A 36 -16.05 19.80 -13.74
C SER A 36 -14.71 19.15 -14.04
N LYS A 37 -14.04 19.58 -15.11
CA LYS A 37 -12.78 19.00 -15.57
C LYS A 37 -11.72 18.94 -14.47
N SER A 38 -11.57 19.99 -13.67
CA SER A 38 -10.60 20.04 -12.57
C SER A 38 -10.85 18.98 -11.49
N ILE A 39 -12.11 18.72 -11.16
CA ILE A 39 -12.48 17.68 -10.19
C ILE A 39 -12.24 16.28 -10.78
N LEU A 40 -12.62 16.05 -12.04
CA LEU A 40 -12.34 14.76 -12.69
C LEU A 40 -10.84 14.47 -12.74
N GLU A 41 -10.01 15.46 -13.11
CA GLU A 41 -8.55 15.33 -13.13
C GLU A 41 -7.96 15.03 -11.74
N GLN A 42 -8.45 15.67 -10.67
CA GLN A 42 -8.03 15.39 -9.30
C GLN A 42 -8.32 13.95 -8.86
N HIS A 43 -9.38 13.33 -9.38
CA HIS A 43 -9.81 11.99 -9.02
C HIS A 43 -9.10 10.88 -9.82
N THR A 44 -8.22 11.24 -10.74
CA THR A 44 -7.34 10.31 -11.48
C THR A 44 -5.86 10.60 -11.29
N HIS A 45 -5.54 11.79 -10.76
CA HIS A 45 -4.14 12.17 -10.55
C HIS A 45 -3.54 11.40 -9.38
N THR A 46 -2.54 10.60 -9.68
CA THR A 46 -1.76 9.85 -8.70
C THR A 46 -0.26 9.93 -9.03
N MET A 47 0.59 9.47 -8.12
CA MET A 47 2.04 9.38 -8.35
C MET A 47 2.38 8.15 -9.23
N THR A 48 1.71 8.01 -10.37
CA THR A 48 1.89 6.91 -11.30
C THR A 48 2.41 7.38 -12.65
N ILE A 49 2.96 6.45 -13.43
CA ILE A 49 3.31 6.66 -14.84
C ILE A 49 2.15 6.36 -15.80
N HIS A 50 1.08 5.74 -15.30
CA HIS A 50 -0.10 5.46 -16.11
C HIS A 50 -0.78 6.76 -16.51
N GLU A 51 -1.22 6.82 -17.77
CA GLU A 51 -2.01 7.95 -18.25
C GLU A 51 -3.33 8.03 -17.45
N SER A 52 -3.78 9.27 -17.20
CA SER A 52 -5.02 9.50 -16.47
C SER A 52 -6.23 9.21 -17.36
N GLU A 53 -7.12 8.35 -16.89
CA GLU A 53 -8.39 8.00 -17.55
C GLU A 53 -9.54 8.53 -16.68
N LEU A 54 -10.19 9.61 -17.16
CA LEU A 54 -11.16 10.38 -16.38
C LEU A 54 -12.49 9.63 -16.19
N PRO A 55 -13.13 9.72 -15.00
CA PRO A 55 -14.52 9.34 -14.82
C PRO A 55 -15.46 10.36 -15.49
N ASP A 56 -16.74 10.02 -15.66
CA ASP A 56 -17.77 10.92 -16.18
C ASP A 56 -18.38 11.83 -15.11
N GLY A 57 -18.19 11.49 -13.83
CA GLY A 57 -18.63 12.29 -12.70
C GLY A 57 -18.04 11.81 -11.37
N VAL A 58 -18.09 12.69 -10.38
CA VAL A 58 -17.66 12.44 -9.01
C VAL A 58 -18.81 12.72 -8.05
N VAL A 59 -19.03 11.82 -7.10
CA VAL A 59 -20.00 11.99 -6.01
C VAL A 59 -19.25 12.01 -4.67
N PHE A 60 -19.43 13.08 -3.92
CA PHE A 60 -18.88 13.26 -2.58
C PHE A 60 -19.87 12.72 -1.54
N VAL A 61 -19.72 11.47 -1.14
CA VAL A 61 -20.65 10.80 -0.24
C VAL A 61 -20.37 11.13 1.23
N GLU A 62 -21.43 11.26 2.03
CA GLU A 62 -21.36 11.60 3.46
C GLU A 62 -21.86 10.46 4.36
N SER A 63 -22.54 9.49 3.78
CA SER A 63 -23.15 8.37 4.50
C SER A 63 -23.14 7.06 3.70
N LYS A 64 -23.29 5.94 4.41
CA LYS A 64 -23.51 4.64 3.77
C LYS A 64 -24.78 4.59 2.91
N ALA A 65 -25.78 5.38 3.27
CA ALA A 65 -27.01 5.49 2.47
C ALA A 65 -26.74 6.14 1.11
N ASP A 66 -25.86 7.14 1.05
CA ASP A 66 -25.43 7.76 -0.19
C ASP A 66 -24.68 6.75 -1.07
N VAL A 67 -23.70 6.02 -0.49
CA VAL A 67 -22.98 4.95 -1.19
C VAL A 67 -23.93 3.91 -1.76
N GLN A 68 -24.89 3.44 -0.94
CA GLN A 68 -25.90 2.46 -1.39
C GLN A 68 -26.74 3.01 -2.55
N LYS A 69 -27.12 4.28 -2.50
CA LYS A 69 -27.91 4.94 -3.52
C LYS A 69 -27.12 5.06 -4.83
N VAL A 70 -25.86 5.53 -4.78
CA VAL A 70 -24.97 5.55 -5.96
C VAL A 70 -24.84 4.18 -6.59
N VAL A 71 -24.54 3.16 -5.78
CA VAL A 71 -24.41 1.77 -6.27
C VAL A 71 -25.66 1.30 -6.96
N LYS A 72 -26.85 1.54 -6.39
CA LYS A 72 -28.14 1.13 -7.00
C LYS A 72 -28.41 1.84 -8.33
N ILE A 73 -28.10 3.13 -8.42
CA ILE A 73 -28.24 3.88 -9.68
C ILE A 73 -27.25 3.35 -10.72
N CYS A 74 -25.98 3.20 -10.37
CA CYS A 74 -24.96 2.67 -11.28
C CYS A 74 -25.31 1.25 -11.76
N LYS A 75 -25.79 0.38 -10.86
CA LYS A 75 -26.29 -0.95 -11.24
C LYS A 75 -27.42 -0.92 -12.27
N LYS A 76 -28.39 -0.02 -12.10
CA LYS A 76 -29.53 0.15 -13.02
C LYS A 76 -29.07 0.42 -14.46
N TYR A 77 -27.98 1.16 -14.62
CA TYR A 77 -27.44 1.55 -15.92
C TYR A 77 -26.19 0.75 -16.34
N LYS A 78 -25.75 -0.21 -15.54
CA LYS A 78 -24.46 -0.90 -15.71
C LYS A 78 -23.27 0.06 -15.85
N CYS A 79 -23.30 1.16 -15.09
CA CYS A 79 -22.30 2.21 -15.10
C CYS A 79 -21.14 1.84 -14.16
N PRO A 80 -19.88 1.96 -14.60
CA PRO A 80 -18.72 1.70 -13.73
C PRO A 80 -18.68 2.59 -12.49
N ILE A 81 -18.15 2.04 -11.41
CA ILE A 81 -17.93 2.72 -10.12
C ILE A 81 -16.45 2.64 -9.78
N ILE A 82 -15.83 3.78 -9.48
CA ILE A 82 -14.44 3.87 -9.05
C ILE A 82 -14.42 4.46 -7.64
N PRO A 83 -14.09 3.66 -6.58
CA PRO A 83 -13.98 4.20 -5.24
C PRO A 83 -12.71 5.03 -5.10
N PHE A 84 -12.83 6.18 -4.45
CA PHE A 84 -11.74 7.13 -4.25
C PHE A 84 -11.56 7.45 -2.76
N GLY A 85 -10.31 7.39 -2.29
CA GLY A 85 -9.88 7.87 -0.97
C GLY A 85 -9.11 9.17 -1.10
N ILE A 86 -7.84 9.20 -0.67
CA ILE A 86 -6.99 10.39 -0.79
C ILE A 86 -6.13 10.44 -2.07
N GLY A 87 -6.23 9.45 -2.96
CA GLY A 87 -5.52 9.46 -4.22
C GLY A 87 -4.02 9.12 -4.15
N SER A 88 -3.55 8.41 -3.13
CA SER A 88 -2.12 8.09 -2.92
C SER A 88 -1.63 6.78 -3.54
N SER A 89 -2.45 6.05 -4.28
CA SER A 89 -2.08 4.77 -4.90
C SER A 89 -1.16 4.94 -6.12
N PHE A 90 -0.31 3.92 -6.40
CA PHE A 90 0.73 3.98 -7.44
C PHE A 90 0.38 3.23 -8.74
N GLU A 91 -0.53 2.26 -8.72
CA GLU A 91 -0.70 1.28 -9.78
C GLU A 91 -1.94 1.53 -10.67
N GLY A 92 -2.41 2.81 -10.75
CA GLY A 92 -3.55 3.17 -11.60
C GLY A 92 -4.91 2.72 -11.08
N HIS A 93 -5.08 2.54 -9.77
CA HIS A 93 -6.33 2.10 -9.14
C HIS A 93 -7.51 3.03 -9.39
N LEU A 94 -7.24 4.32 -9.56
CA LEU A 94 -8.23 5.39 -9.66
C LEU A 94 -8.63 5.72 -11.10
N ASN A 95 -7.94 5.16 -12.08
CA ASN A 95 -8.26 5.35 -13.47
C ASN A 95 -9.64 4.77 -13.83
N ALA A 96 -10.35 5.43 -14.73
CA ALA A 96 -11.66 5.03 -15.20
C ALA A 96 -11.62 4.63 -16.70
N PRO A 97 -10.99 3.48 -17.06
CA PRO A 97 -10.76 3.10 -18.46
C PRO A 97 -12.05 2.93 -19.27
N TYR A 98 -13.16 2.81 -18.58
CA TYR A 98 -14.51 2.66 -19.19
C TYR A 98 -15.44 3.80 -18.78
N GLY A 99 -14.91 4.95 -18.29
CA GLY A 99 -15.71 6.02 -17.71
C GLY A 99 -16.38 5.62 -16.39
N GLY A 100 -17.50 6.23 -16.08
CA GLY A 100 -18.32 5.92 -14.91
C GLY A 100 -18.25 6.95 -13.79
N ILE A 101 -18.65 6.56 -12.60
CA ILE A 101 -18.79 7.44 -11.43
C ILE A 101 -17.67 7.16 -10.43
N SER A 102 -16.87 8.17 -10.11
CA SER A 102 -15.98 8.12 -8.95
C SER A 102 -16.76 8.45 -7.68
N ILE A 103 -16.62 7.59 -6.65
CA ILE A 103 -17.22 7.81 -5.33
C ILE A 103 -16.14 8.30 -4.39
N ASP A 104 -16.18 9.59 -4.06
CA ASP A 104 -15.26 10.20 -3.09
C ASP A 104 -15.75 9.93 -1.67
N MET A 105 -14.94 9.17 -0.91
CA MET A 105 -15.24 8.73 0.46
C MET A 105 -14.69 9.69 1.53
N ASN A 106 -14.02 10.79 1.16
CA ASN A 106 -13.30 11.64 2.12
C ASN A 106 -14.20 12.31 3.15
N ASN A 107 -15.47 12.59 2.81
CA ASN A 107 -16.44 13.15 3.77
C ASN A 107 -16.96 12.11 4.77
N MET A 108 -16.75 10.82 4.53
CA MET A 108 -17.02 9.77 5.51
C MET A 108 -15.78 9.55 6.41
N ASN A 109 -15.48 10.54 7.28
CA ASN A 109 -14.24 10.64 8.04
C ASN A 109 -14.44 10.66 9.56
N LYS A 110 -15.49 10.03 10.06
CA LYS A 110 -15.79 9.97 11.50
C LYS A 110 -15.17 8.74 12.16
N ILE A 111 -14.56 8.94 13.32
CA ILE A 111 -14.22 7.88 14.26
C ILE A 111 -15.50 7.57 15.05
N LEU A 112 -16.10 6.41 14.77
CA LEU A 112 -17.45 6.10 15.25
C LEU A 112 -17.46 5.66 16.71
N LYS A 113 -16.52 4.77 17.09
CA LYS A 113 -16.42 4.28 18.46
C LYS A 113 -15.06 3.65 18.76
N VAL A 114 -14.51 3.95 19.93
CA VAL A 114 -13.33 3.26 20.49
C VAL A 114 -13.80 2.30 21.58
N TYR A 115 -13.37 1.06 21.49
CA TYR A 115 -13.58 0.00 22.47
C TYR A 115 -12.24 -0.29 23.14
N GLN A 116 -11.89 0.49 24.17
CA GLN A 116 -10.57 0.45 24.81
C GLN A 116 -10.27 -0.92 25.41
N ASP A 117 -11.24 -1.52 26.12
CA ASP A 117 -11.07 -2.84 26.77
C ASP A 117 -10.88 -3.98 25.75
N ASP A 118 -11.42 -3.82 24.54
CA ASP A 118 -11.31 -4.79 23.46
C ASP A 118 -10.11 -4.50 22.53
N LEU A 119 -9.41 -3.36 22.70
CA LEU A 119 -8.37 -2.86 21.81
C LEU A 119 -8.86 -2.74 20.35
N LEU A 120 -10.03 -2.14 20.18
CA LEU A 120 -10.67 -1.98 18.87
C LEU A 120 -11.15 -0.53 18.67
N VAL A 121 -11.18 -0.14 17.39
CA VAL A 121 -11.85 1.10 16.96
C VAL A 121 -12.69 0.84 15.72
N VAL A 122 -13.82 1.51 15.61
CA VAL A 122 -14.66 1.52 14.40
C VAL A 122 -14.56 2.90 13.77
N VAL A 123 -14.20 2.96 12.50
CA VAL A 123 -14.00 4.19 11.73
C VAL A 123 -14.73 4.14 10.40
N GLN A 124 -15.02 5.30 9.84
CA GLN A 124 -15.44 5.47 8.46
C GLN A 124 -14.22 5.46 7.52
N PRO A 125 -14.38 5.11 6.24
CA PRO A 125 -13.26 4.86 5.31
C PRO A 125 -12.40 6.09 4.99
N GLY A 126 -12.94 7.30 5.07
CA GLY A 126 -12.23 8.55 4.83
C GLY A 126 -11.35 9.03 5.99
N VAL A 127 -11.42 8.38 7.16
CA VAL A 127 -10.51 8.69 8.28
C VAL A 127 -9.07 8.40 7.84
N THR A 128 -8.15 9.37 8.05
CA THR A 128 -6.73 9.14 7.76
C THR A 128 -6.01 8.51 8.96
N ARG A 129 -4.87 7.85 8.69
CA ARG A 129 -4.04 7.27 9.74
C ARG A 129 -3.63 8.29 10.81
N GLU A 130 -3.19 9.48 10.39
CA GLU A 130 -2.79 10.53 11.32
C GLU A 130 -3.95 11.07 12.13
N GLN A 131 -5.11 11.28 11.51
CA GLN A 131 -6.34 11.67 12.21
C GLN A 131 -6.70 10.65 13.29
N LEU A 132 -6.64 9.35 12.97
CA LEU A 132 -6.92 8.28 13.91
C LEU A 132 -5.95 8.30 15.11
N ASN A 133 -4.64 8.34 14.86
CA ASN A 133 -3.64 8.32 15.92
C ASN A 133 -3.64 9.60 16.75
N THR A 134 -3.95 10.76 16.15
CA THR A 134 -4.14 12.01 16.86
C THR A 134 -5.33 11.92 17.83
N TYR A 135 -6.43 11.31 17.39
CA TYR A 135 -7.62 11.09 18.24
C TYR A 135 -7.33 10.11 19.39
N LEU A 136 -6.53 9.08 19.14
CA LEU A 136 -6.22 8.02 20.13
C LEU A 136 -5.14 8.41 21.15
N ARG A 137 -4.38 9.49 20.95
CA ARG A 137 -3.17 9.84 21.73
C ARG A 137 -3.36 9.80 23.26
N ASP A 138 -4.54 10.20 23.75
CA ASP A 138 -4.83 10.30 25.17
C ASP A 138 -5.48 9.00 25.75
N THR A 139 -5.63 7.97 24.93
CA THR A 139 -6.22 6.68 25.32
C THR A 139 -5.17 5.63 25.73
N GLY A 140 -3.88 5.90 25.52
CA GLY A 140 -2.81 4.92 25.67
C GLY A 140 -2.77 3.87 24.56
N LEU A 141 -3.54 4.06 23.48
CA LEU A 141 -3.64 3.15 22.34
C LEU A 141 -3.20 3.83 21.02
N PHE A 142 -2.78 3.03 20.05
CA PHE A 142 -2.44 3.51 18.72
C PHE A 142 -2.76 2.48 17.64
N PHE A 143 -2.87 2.95 16.40
CA PHE A 143 -2.97 2.13 15.20
C PHE A 143 -1.61 2.10 14.50
N PRO A 144 -1.00 0.90 14.29
CA PRO A 144 0.42 0.81 13.94
C PRO A 144 0.73 0.90 12.44
N ILE A 145 -0.25 0.65 11.54
CA ILE A 145 0.04 0.55 10.11
C ILE A 145 0.36 1.92 9.54
N ASP A 146 1.54 2.07 8.94
CA ASP A 146 2.16 3.36 8.61
C ASP A 146 2.72 3.42 7.18
N PRO A 147 1.86 3.30 6.14
CA PRO A 147 2.32 3.53 4.77
C PRO A 147 2.96 4.90 4.61
N GLY A 148 3.81 5.07 3.61
CA GLY A 148 4.56 6.32 3.40
C GLY A 148 3.70 7.57 3.22
N ALA A 149 2.45 7.43 2.76
CA ALA A 149 1.48 8.51 2.67
C ALA A 149 0.55 8.54 3.90
N ASN A 150 0.02 9.71 4.26
CA ASN A 150 -1.09 9.82 5.23
C ASN A 150 -2.39 9.34 4.56
N ALA A 151 -2.48 8.04 4.30
CA ALA A 151 -3.57 7.42 3.56
C ALA A 151 -4.87 7.33 4.36
N SER A 152 -6.01 7.29 3.66
CA SER A 152 -7.31 6.97 4.27
C SER A 152 -7.38 5.49 4.63
N ILE A 153 -8.00 5.18 5.76
CA ILE A 153 -8.14 3.80 6.26
C ILE A 153 -8.88 2.90 5.26
N GLY A 154 -9.89 3.45 4.54
CA GLY A 154 -10.57 2.73 3.47
C GLY A 154 -9.66 2.36 2.30
N GLY A 155 -8.82 3.31 1.88
CA GLY A 155 -7.81 3.07 0.83
C GLY A 155 -6.77 2.05 1.29
N MET A 156 -6.27 2.17 2.52
CA MET A 156 -5.33 1.20 3.11
C MET A 156 -5.92 -0.22 3.16
N ALA A 157 -7.19 -0.36 3.55
CA ALA A 157 -7.87 -1.65 3.55
C ALA A 157 -8.04 -2.20 2.13
N ALA A 158 -8.39 -1.34 1.16
CA ALA A 158 -8.61 -1.73 -0.24
C ALA A 158 -7.35 -2.25 -0.93
N THR A 159 -6.16 -1.69 -0.63
CA THR A 159 -4.88 -2.11 -1.22
C THR A 159 -4.10 -3.10 -0.35
N ARG A 160 -4.60 -3.48 0.82
CA ARG A 160 -3.89 -4.31 1.80
C ARG A 160 -2.56 -3.66 2.24
N ALA A 161 -2.60 -2.34 2.46
CA ALA A 161 -1.42 -1.54 2.77
C ALA A 161 -0.59 -2.10 3.93
N SER A 162 0.69 -1.81 3.88
CA SER A 162 1.70 -2.18 4.88
C SER A 162 2.40 -0.91 5.41
N GLY A 163 3.69 -0.99 5.66
CA GLY A 163 4.53 0.10 6.15
C GLY A 163 5.68 -0.41 7.00
N THR A 164 6.43 0.50 7.61
CA THR A 164 7.65 0.17 8.35
C THR A 164 7.40 -0.66 9.61
N ASN A 165 6.22 -0.54 10.21
CA ASN A 165 5.82 -1.27 11.42
C ASN A 165 5.28 -2.70 11.15
N ALA A 166 5.17 -3.12 9.89
CA ALA A 166 4.52 -4.38 9.53
C ALA A 166 5.25 -5.60 10.09
N VAL A 167 6.58 -5.58 10.16
CA VAL A 167 7.40 -6.67 10.71
C VAL A 167 6.98 -7.07 12.13
N ARG A 168 6.48 -6.12 12.93
CA ARG A 168 5.99 -6.39 14.29
C ARG A 168 4.50 -6.54 14.39
N TYR A 169 3.77 -5.66 13.71
CA TYR A 169 2.32 -5.51 13.91
C TYR A 169 1.48 -6.11 12.80
N GLY A 170 2.10 -6.66 11.76
CA GLY A 170 1.41 -7.14 10.56
C GLY A 170 0.96 -5.99 9.65
N THR A 171 0.20 -6.32 8.63
CA THR A 171 -0.34 -5.39 7.63
C THR A 171 -1.82 -5.06 7.90
N MET A 172 -2.47 -4.33 7.00
CA MET A 172 -3.93 -4.15 7.03
C MET A 172 -4.67 -5.48 7.05
N LYS A 173 -4.15 -6.52 6.39
CA LYS A 173 -4.71 -7.88 6.42
C LYS A 173 -4.86 -8.42 7.85
N ASP A 174 -3.93 -8.11 8.74
CA ASP A 174 -3.87 -8.63 10.10
C ASP A 174 -4.64 -7.74 11.09
N ASN A 175 -4.82 -6.47 10.73
CA ASN A 175 -5.35 -5.42 11.61
C ASN A 175 -6.79 -5.02 11.33
N VAL A 176 -7.36 -5.40 10.18
CA VAL A 176 -8.80 -5.26 9.92
C VAL A 176 -9.54 -6.46 10.49
N ILE A 177 -10.42 -6.22 11.46
CA ILE A 177 -11.20 -7.26 12.15
C ILE A 177 -12.53 -7.51 11.47
N ALA A 178 -13.20 -6.45 11.00
CA ALA A 178 -14.47 -6.54 10.31
C ALA A 178 -14.68 -5.32 9.41
N LEU A 179 -15.50 -5.50 8.37
CA LEU A 179 -15.93 -4.45 7.46
C LEU A 179 -17.44 -4.41 7.37
N GLU A 180 -18.00 -3.21 7.17
CA GLU A 180 -19.32 -3.03 6.58
C GLU A 180 -19.12 -2.64 5.12
N VAL A 181 -19.81 -3.31 4.21
CA VAL A 181 -19.59 -3.19 2.76
C VAL A 181 -20.92 -3.06 2.04
N VAL A 182 -21.01 -2.11 1.12
CA VAL A 182 -22.09 -2.03 0.12
C VAL A 182 -21.69 -2.90 -1.06
N MET A 183 -22.46 -3.95 -1.29
CA MET A 183 -22.23 -4.92 -2.37
C MET A 183 -22.73 -4.38 -3.72
N PRO A 184 -22.30 -4.96 -4.85
CA PRO A 184 -22.69 -4.51 -6.20
C PRO A 184 -24.21 -4.51 -6.44
N ASP A 185 -24.97 -5.33 -5.71
CA ASP A 185 -26.43 -5.35 -5.76
C ASP A 185 -27.11 -4.29 -4.88
N GLY A 186 -26.30 -3.52 -4.11
CA GLY A 186 -26.76 -2.52 -3.15
C GLY A 186 -27.12 -3.07 -1.77
N GLN A 187 -26.92 -4.38 -1.49
CA GLN A 187 -27.04 -4.90 -0.13
C GLN A 187 -25.91 -4.35 0.74
N ILE A 188 -26.19 -4.17 2.03
CA ILE A 188 -25.16 -3.82 3.03
C ILE A 188 -24.91 -5.06 3.86
N ILE A 189 -23.68 -5.52 3.89
CA ILE A 189 -23.26 -6.67 4.69
C ILE A 189 -22.21 -6.28 5.73
N LYS A 190 -22.12 -7.10 6.79
CA LYS A 190 -20.99 -7.11 7.71
C LYS A 190 -20.21 -8.38 7.52
N THR A 191 -18.89 -8.26 7.32
CA THR A 191 -18.02 -9.41 7.03
C THR A 191 -17.74 -10.28 8.25
N ALA A 192 -17.73 -9.68 9.44
CA ALA A 192 -17.51 -10.35 10.72
C ALA A 192 -18.08 -9.53 11.89
N ASN A 193 -18.05 -10.11 13.09
CA ASN A 193 -18.28 -9.43 14.37
C ASN A 193 -16.95 -8.96 14.97
N LYS A 194 -16.99 -8.34 16.17
CA LYS A 194 -15.81 -7.83 16.89
C LYS A 194 -15.05 -8.90 17.68
N ALA A 195 -15.53 -10.16 17.71
CA ALA A 195 -14.84 -11.24 18.40
C ALA A 195 -13.45 -11.48 17.80
N ARG A 196 -12.45 -11.66 18.67
CA ARG A 196 -11.05 -11.86 18.25
C ARG A 196 -10.82 -13.15 17.46
N LYS A 197 -11.68 -14.16 17.65
CA LYS A 197 -11.64 -15.45 16.92
C LYS A 197 -13.05 -15.80 16.44
N SER A 198 -13.13 -16.31 15.22
CA SER A 198 -14.35 -16.92 14.68
C SER A 198 -13.97 -18.04 13.70
N SER A 199 -14.76 -19.11 13.73
CA SER A 199 -14.72 -20.20 12.72
C SER A 199 -16.06 -20.31 11.99
N ALA A 200 -16.87 -19.25 12.00
CA ALA A 200 -18.21 -19.23 11.41
C ALA A 200 -18.16 -18.90 9.92
N GLY A 201 -18.00 -19.88 9.08
CA GLY A 201 -18.06 -19.74 7.62
C GLY A 201 -16.77 -19.23 6.98
N TYR A 202 -16.89 -18.73 5.75
CA TYR A 202 -15.76 -18.16 5.01
C TYR A 202 -15.33 -16.80 5.55
N ASP A 203 -14.02 -16.51 5.51
CA ASP A 203 -13.45 -15.23 5.93
C ASP A 203 -13.65 -14.14 4.86
N LEU A 204 -14.83 -13.53 4.87
CA LEU A 204 -15.14 -12.43 3.96
C LEU A 204 -14.32 -11.17 4.24
N THR A 205 -13.85 -10.98 5.47
CA THR A 205 -12.98 -9.84 5.81
C THR A 205 -11.67 -9.92 5.03
N ARG A 206 -11.02 -11.08 5.03
CA ARG A 206 -9.76 -11.28 4.28
C ARG A 206 -9.96 -11.24 2.77
N LEU A 207 -11.14 -11.61 2.28
CA LEU A 207 -11.48 -11.51 0.86
C LEU A 207 -11.66 -10.05 0.43
N MET A 208 -12.28 -9.20 1.26
CA MET A 208 -12.52 -7.80 0.95
C MET A 208 -11.26 -6.93 1.12
N VAL A 209 -10.41 -7.22 2.11
CA VAL A 209 -9.14 -6.52 2.31
C VAL A 209 -8.17 -6.86 1.16
N GLY A 210 -7.79 -5.85 0.38
CA GLY A 210 -6.97 -6.00 -0.83
C GLY A 210 -7.78 -6.28 -2.10
N SER A 211 -9.11 -6.10 -2.05
CA SER A 211 -9.98 -6.24 -3.25
C SER A 211 -9.96 -5.01 -4.17
N GLU A 212 -9.31 -3.95 -3.79
CA GLU A 212 -9.15 -2.71 -4.59
C GLU A 212 -10.49 -2.12 -5.07
N GLY A 213 -11.55 -2.28 -4.26
CA GLY A 213 -12.89 -1.82 -4.62
C GLY A 213 -13.58 -2.62 -5.72
N THR A 214 -13.03 -3.77 -6.11
CA THR A 214 -13.61 -4.60 -7.19
C THR A 214 -14.74 -5.52 -6.74
N LEU A 215 -14.92 -5.73 -5.43
CA LEU A 215 -15.95 -6.61 -4.86
C LEU A 215 -17.08 -5.85 -4.14
N GLY A 216 -16.86 -4.59 -3.79
CA GLY A 216 -17.81 -3.76 -3.06
C GLY A 216 -17.16 -2.50 -2.51
N ILE A 217 -17.95 -1.63 -1.88
CA ILE A 217 -17.52 -0.35 -1.31
C ILE A 217 -17.59 -0.41 0.20
N THR A 218 -16.46 -0.28 0.88
CA THR A 218 -16.37 -0.31 2.34
C THR A 218 -16.89 0.99 2.94
N THR A 219 -17.78 0.90 3.94
CA THR A 219 -18.41 2.05 4.62
C THR A 219 -18.08 2.14 6.10
N GLU A 220 -17.73 1.05 6.77
CA GLU A 220 -17.20 1.04 8.14
C GLU A 220 -16.08 0.01 8.26
N ILE A 221 -15.06 0.31 9.07
CA ILE A 221 -13.89 -0.53 9.29
C ILE A 221 -13.65 -0.67 10.78
N THR A 222 -13.65 -1.91 11.27
CA THR A 222 -13.23 -2.25 12.63
C THR A 222 -11.75 -2.62 12.61
N LEU A 223 -10.93 -1.86 13.33
CA LEU A 223 -9.48 -2.02 13.40
C LEU A 223 -9.05 -2.50 14.77
N LYS A 224 -7.98 -3.31 14.78
CA LYS A 224 -7.25 -3.68 15.98
C LYS A 224 -6.31 -2.55 16.39
N LEU A 225 -6.30 -2.24 17.69
CA LEU A 225 -5.39 -1.29 18.32
C LEU A 225 -4.35 -2.00 19.17
N TYR A 226 -3.30 -1.26 19.51
CA TYR A 226 -2.22 -1.71 20.39
C TYR A 226 -1.93 -0.67 21.45
N GLY A 227 -1.41 -1.13 22.60
CA GLY A 227 -0.91 -0.22 23.64
C GLY A 227 0.31 0.55 23.13
N ILE A 228 0.38 1.84 23.44
CA ILE A 228 1.57 2.64 23.20
C ILE A 228 2.72 2.06 24.03
N PRO A 229 3.88 1.72 23.42
CA PRO A 229 5.01 1.18 24.17
C PRO A 229 5.56 2.21 25.17
N GLU A 230 6.02 1.74 26.32
CA GLU A 230 6.60 2.58 27.37
C GLU A 230 7.87 3.28 26.88
N VAL A 231 8.73 2.52 26.20
CA VAL A 231 9.98 3.00 25.60
C VAL A 231 10.04 2.61 24.13
N VAL A 232 10.51 3.55 23.33
CA VAL A 232 10.85 3.36 21.92
C VAL A 232 12.32 3.74 21.75
N ALA A 233 13.14 2.84 21.23
CA ALA A 233 14.53 3.15 20.88
C ALA A 233 14.77 2.91 19.39
N GLY A 234 15.51 3.81 18.76
CA GLY A 234 15.95 3.69 17.37
C GLY A 234 17.44 3.53 17.28
N GLY A 235 17.93 2.77 16.30
CA GLY A 235 19.35 2.58 16.06
C GLY A 235 19.69 2.51 14.58
N ARG A 236 20.98 2.60 14.28
CA ARG A 236 21.54 2.47 12.94
C ARG A 236 22.81 1.64 12.96
N VAL A 237 23.06 0.93 11.88
CA VAL A 237 24.30 0.17 11.67
C VAL A 237 24.62 0.09 10.19
N SER A 238 25.89 0.30 9.80
CA SER A 238 26.37 0.18 8.43
C SER A 238 27.07 -1.16 8.19
N PHE A 239 27.04 -1.63 6.94
CA PHE A 239 27.59 -2.93 6.56
C PHE A 239 28.50 -2.83 5.33
N PRO A 240 29.49 -3.75 5.20
CA PRO A 240 30.33 -3.81 4.00
C PRO A 240 29.54 -4.15 2.73
N THR A 241 28.54 -5.03 2.83
CA THR A 241 27.74 -5.49 1.68
C THR A 241 26.25 -5.54 1.97
N VAL A 242 25.44 -5.59 0.93
CA VAL A 242 23.99 -5.83 1.01
C VAL A 242 23.71 -7.17 1.71
N LYS A 243 24.54 -8.19 1.42
CA LYS A 243 24.39 -9.53 2.00
C LYS A 243 24.56 -9.50 3.51
N ASP A 244 25.58 -8.83 4.02
CA ASP A 244 25.83 -8.76 5.46
C ASP A 244 24.67 -8.07 6.20
N ALA A 245 24.13 -6.99 5.62
CA ALA A 245 22.96 -6.32 6.17
C ALA A 245 21.73 -7.25 6.19
N THR A 246 21.47 -7.98 5.12
CA THR A 246 20.29 -8.88 5.04
C THR A 246 20.45 -10.13 5.89
N ASP A 247 21.66 -10.69 6.03
CA ASP A 247 21.95 -11.82 6.92
C ASP A 247 21.71 -11.39 8.39
N THR A 248 22.05 -10.15 8.75
CA THR A 248 21.72 -9.58 10.06
C THR A 248 20.21 -9.52 10.27
N VAL A 249 19.43 -9.10 9.28
CA VAL A 249 17.95 -9.10 9.35
C VAL A 249 17.43 -10.51 9.57
N ILE A 250 17.88 -11.48 8.78
CA ILE A 250 17.45 -12.88 8.87
C ILE A 250 17.72 -13.42 10.28
N MET A 251 18.95 -13.25 10.79
CA MET A 251 19.33 -13.74 12.11
C MET A 251 18.54 -13.03 13.23
N THR A 252 18.30 -11.73 13.10
CA THR A 252 17.46 -10.95 14.04
C THR A 252 16.05 -11.53 14.16
N ILE A 253 15.42 -11.84 13.03
CA ILE A 253 14.09 -12.45 13.01
C ILE A 253 14.12 -13.89 13.56
N GLN A 254 15.12 -14.69 13.18
CA GLN A 254 15.28 -16.07 13.65
C GLN A 254 15.58 -16.14 15.18
N ALA A 255 16.30 -15.17 15.71
CA ALA A 255 16.55 -15.06 17.15
C ALA A 255 15.29 -14.64 17.94
N GLY A 256 14.19 -14.31 17.24
CA GLY A 256 12.93 -13.92 17.87
C GLY A 256 12.94 -12.52 18.48
N ILE A 257 13.87 -11.65 18.07
CA ILE A 257 13.89 -10.25 18.51
C ILE A 257 12.67 -9.55 17.92
N PRO A 258 11.74 -9.02 18.75
CA PRO A 258 10.52 -8.42 18.27
C PRO A 258 10.77 -6.97 17.82
N VAL A 259 11.62 -6.79 16.82
CA VAL A 259 11.89 -5.46 16.24
C VAL A 259 10.60 -4.80 15.78
N ALA A 260 10.44 -3.52 16.07
CA ALA A 260 9.26 -2.76 15.63
C ALA A 260 9.37 -2.33 14.17
N ARG A 261 10.59 -1.99 13.75
CA ARG A 261 10.97 -1.64 12.37
C ARG A 261 12.37 -2.14 12.09
N ILE A 262 12.61 -2.56 10.86
CA ILE A 262 13.96 -2.84 10.36
C ILE A 262 14.00 -2.52 8.86
N GLU A 263 14.64 -1.38 8.55
CA GLU A 263 14.64 -0.76 7.23
C GLU A 263 16.03 -0.77 6.64
N PHE A 264 16.14 -1.11 5.38
CA PHE A 264 17.41 -1.10 4.65
C PHE A 264 17.46 0.06 3.66
N MET A 265 18.63 0.66 3.52
CA MET A 265 18.98 1.63 2.48
C MET A 265 20.26 1.17 1.79
N ASP A 266 20.28 1.15 0.45
CA ASP A 266 21.50 0.91 -0.31
C ASP A 266 22.43 2.15 -0.30
N LEU A 267 23.65 1.98 -0.81
CA LEU A 267 24.64 3.05 -0.89
C LEU A 267 24.11 4.27 -1.67
N ALA A 268 23.34 4.06 -2.75
CA ALA A 268 22.81 5.14 -3.56
C ALA A 268 21.77 5.96 -2.78
N GLN A 269 20.91 5.28 -2.01
CA GLN A 269 19.94 5.93 -1.16
C GLN A 269 20.60 6.72 -0.01
N VAL A 270 21.62 6.15 0.62
CA VAL A 270 22.38 6.82 1.70
C VAL A 270 23.01 8.11 1.16
N LYS A 271 23.64 8.07 -0.01
CA LYS A 271 24.21 9.26 -0.66
C LYS A 271 23.15 10.30 -0.99
N ALA A 272 22.01 9.88 -1.51
CA ALA A 272 20.89 10.78 -1.82
C ALA A 272 20.39 11.49 -0.55
N VAL A 273 20.20 10.78 0.55
CA VAL A 273 19.78 11.34 1.85
C VAL A 273 20.84 12.29 2.42
N ASN A 274 22.11 11.92 2.41
CA ASN A 274 23.20 12.78 2.90
C ASN A 274 23.22 14.12 2.14
N ASN A 275 23.06 14.07 0.81
CA ASN A 275 23.05 15.26 -0.02
C ASN A 275 21.83 16.14 0.22
N TYR A 276 20.65 15.55 0.36
CA TYR A 276 19.37 16.26 0.51
C TYR A 276 19.19 16.81 1.93
N SER A 277 19.30 15.95 2.94
CA SER A 277 18.99 16.27 4.34
C SER A 277 20.22 16.81 5.11
N LYS A 278 21.39 16.92 4.44
CA LYS A 278 22.66 17.35 5.04
C LYS A 278 23.03 16.51 6.27
N THR A 279 22.77 15.21 6.18
CA THR A 279 23.19 14.21 7.18
C THR A 279 24.62 13.74 6.88
N ASN A 280 25.21 13.03 7.83
CA ASN A 280 26.54 12.41 7.68
C ASN A 280 26.42 10.91 8.00
N LEU A 281 25.51 10.21 7.31
CA LEU A 281 25.39 8.78 7.44
C LEU A 281 26.60 8.09 6.77
N PRO A 282 27.11 6.97 7.30
CA PRO A 282 28.16 6.20 6.65
C PRO A 282 27.75 5.83 5.21
N GLU A 283 28.60 6.12 4.23
CA GLU A 283 28.36 5.80 2.82
C GLU A 283 28.57 4.31 2.56
N ALA A 284 27.64 3.49 3.06
CA ALA A 284 27.60 2.04 2.94
C ALA A 284 26.14 1.57 3.02
N PRO A 285 25.85 0.30 2.70
CA PRO A 285 24.57 -0.32 3.01
C PRO A 285 24.21 -0.12 4.48
N LEU A 286 23.00 0.37 4.78
CA LEU A 286 22.62 0.83 6.11
C LEU A 286 21.32 0.17 6.57
N LEU A 287 21.28 -0.32 7.81
CA LEU A 287 20.04 -0.67 8.50
C LEU A 287 19.67 0.43 9.50
N LEU A 288 18.38 0.77 9.50
CA LEU A 288 17.70 1.52 10.56
C LEU A 288 16.77 0.55 11.29
N VAL A 289 16.86 0.53 12.62
CA VAL A 289 16.08 -0.39 13.45
C VAL A 289 15.36 0.35 14.58
N GLU A 290 14.17 -0.14 14.96
CA GLU A 290 13.42 0.40 16.10
C GLU A 290 12.94 -0.73 17.01
N PHE A 291 13.04 -0.51 18.31
CA PHE A 291 12.64 -1.43 19.36
C PHE A 291 11.56 -0.81 20.23
N HIS A 292 10.52 -1.59 20.55
CA HIS A 292 9.40 -1.18 21.40
C HIS A 292 9.30 -2.10 22.62
N GLY A 293 9.07 -1.54 23.79
CA GLY A 293 8.85 -2.35 25.01
C GLY A 293 8.97 -1.56 26.29
N SER A 294 9.29 -2.25 27.40
CA SER A 294 9.77 -1.65 28.63
C SER A 294 11.25 -1.26 28.49
N GLU A 295 11.77 -0.45 29.42
CA GLU A 295 13.17 -0.02 29.40
C GLU A 295 14.14 -1.20 29.37
N SER A 296 13.92 -2.22 30.23
CA SER A 296 14.76 -3.42 30.27
C SER A 296 14.66 -4.25 28.98
N SER A 297 13.47 -4.41 28.42
CA SER A 297 13.25 -5.18 27.19
C SER A 297 13.89 -4.50 25.98
N VAL A 298 13.77 -3.19 25.86
CA VAL A 298 14.39 -2.42 24.76
C VAL A 298 15.91 -2.51 24.83
N LYS A 299 16.49 -2.40 26.04
CA LYS A 299 17.93 -2.55 26.25
C LYS A 299 18.41 -3.93 25.79
N GLU A 300 17.76 -5.01 26.26
CA GLU A 300 18.09 -6.39 25.89
C GLU A 300 18.00 -6.61 24.37
N GLN A 301 16.91 -6.14 23.73
CA GLN A 301 16.73 -6.23 22.28
C GLN A 301 17.86 -5.50 21.53
N SER A 302 18.24 -4.29 21.98
CA SER A 302 19.28 -3.49 21.35
C SER A 302 20.66 -4.11 21.48
N GLU A 303 21.00 -4.65 22.67
CA GLU A 303 22.28 -5.33 22.92
C GLU A 303 22.39 -6.59 22.05
N LEU A 304 21.38 -7.44 22.04
CA LEU A 304 21.38 -8.66 21.23
C LEU A 304 21.42 -8.37 19.72
N PHE A 305 20.69 -7.35 19.25
CA PHE A 305 20.81 -6.91 17.86
C PHE A 305 22.21 -6.40 17.54
N GLY A 306 22.85 -5.66 18.47
CA GLY A 306 24.23 -5.18 18.33
C GLY A 306 25.23 -6.33 18.19
N GLU A 307 25.10 -7.38 19.00
CA GLU A 307 25.92 -8.60 18.90
C GLU A 307 25.74 -9.28 17.53
N ILE A 308 24.49 -9.53 17.13
CA ILE A 308 24.18 -10.13 15.82
C ILE A 308 24.76 -9.27 14.68
N SER A 309 24.58 -7.96 14.71
CA SER A 309 25.08 -7.09 13.64
C SER A 309 26.60 -7.12 13.55
N SER A 310 27.30 -7.19 14.70
CA SER A 310 28.76 -7.30 14.74
C SER A 310 29.26 -8.61 14.13
N ASP A 311 28.56 -9.73 14.33
CA ASP A 311 28.91 -11.04 13.76
C ASP A 311 28.87 -11.03 12.22
N PHE A 312 28.07 -10.15 11.62
CA PHE A 312 27.96 -9.94 10.17
C PHE A 312 28.74 -8.69 9.68
N GLY A 313 29.70 -8.21 10.47
CA GLY A 313 30.57 -7.10 10.07
C GLY A 313 29.90 -5.72 10.12
N GLY A 314 28.81 -5.60 10.86
CA GLY A 314 28.17 -4.32 11.14
C GLY A 314 29.10 -3.39 11.92
N ALA A 315 29.25 -2.16 11.46
CA ALA A 315 30.07 -1.13 12.05
C ALA A 315 29.21 -0.03 12.66
N ASP A 316 29.71 0.53 13.78
CA ASP A 316 29.16 1.73 14.42
C ASP A 316 27.65 1.58 14.76
N PHE A 317 27.26 0.43 15.37
CA PHE A 317 25.91 0.30 15.89
C PHE A 317 25.68 1.31 17.02
N GLU A 318 24.87 2.30 16.73
CA GLU A 318 24.45 3.33 17.67
C GLU A 318 22.95 3.26 17.86
N TRP A 319 22.47 3.28 19.11
CA TRP A 319 21.06 3.34 19.41
C TRP A 319 20.74 4.34 20.52
N THR A 320 19.52 4.87 20.52
CA THR A 320 19.07 5.85 21.48
C THR A 320 17.57 5.73 21.76
N SER A 321 17.17 5.97 23.00
CA SER A 321 15.77 6.17 23.39
C SER A 321 15.38 7.65 23.45
N ASN A 322 16.33 8.56 23.21
CA ASN A 322 16.04 9.98 23.15
C ASN A 322 15.15 10.28 21.93
N ASN A 323 13.99 10.90 22.16
CA ASN A 323 13.01 11.20 21.13
C ASN A 323 13.55 12.08 20.00
N GLU A 324 14.38 13.08 20.33
CA GLU A 324 14.90 14.02 19.35
C GLU A 324 15.92 13.35 18.41
N GLU A 325 16.82 12.57 18.97
CA GLU A 325 17.83 11.82 18.21
C GLU A 325 17.18 10.75 17.34
N ARG A 326 16.24 10.00 17.90
CA ARG A 326 15.46 9.01 17.17
C ARG A 326 14.70 9.65 16.00
N ASN A 327 14.03 10.79 16.22
CA ASN A 327 13.32 11.50 15.16
C ASN A 327 14.27 11.96 14.04
N LYS A 328 15.53 12.34 14.36
CA LYS A 328 16.55 12.65 13.35
C LYS A 328 16.92 11.42 12.50
N LEU A 329 17.06 10.23 13.13
CA LEU A 329 17.32 8.98 12.41
C LEU A 329 16.17 8.64 11.43
N TRP A 330 14.94 8.66 11.94
CA TRP A 330 13.77 8.34 11.11
C TRP A 330 13.47 9.42 10.06
N LYS A 331 13.85 10.67 10.30
CA LYS A 331 13.74 11.74 9.30
C LYS A 331 14.52 11.37 8.02
N ALA A 332 15.70 10.81 8.12
CA ALA A 332 16.48 10.34 6.99
C ALA A 332 15.68 9.30 6.15
N ARG A 333 14.95 8.39 6.79
CA ARG A 333 14.09 7.41 6.10
C ARG A 333 12.83 8.06 5.52
N HIS A 334 12.21 8.98 6.22
CA HIS A 334 11.04 9.72 5.71
C HIS A 334 11.39 10.62 4.52
N ASP A 335 12.60 11.18 4.50
CA ASP A 335 13.07 12.00 3.40
C ASP A 335 13.48 11.16 2.16
N ALA A 336 13.43 9.82 2.21
CA ALA A 336 13.90 8.95 1.15
C ALA A 336 13.28 9.29 -0.22
N TYR A 337 11.97 9.48 -0.31
CA TYR A 337 11.30 9.87 -1.54
C TYR A 337 11.82 11.20 -2.10
N TRP A 338 11.91 12.22 -1.26
CA TRP A 338 12.33 13.56 -1.66
C TRP A 338 13.83 13.62 -2.00
N SER A 339 14.65 12.86 -1.26
CA SER A 339 16.09 12.74 -1.54
C SER A 339 16.36 12.06 -2.87
N CYS A 340 15.62 11.00 -3.21
CA CYS A 340 15.70 10.37 -4.54
C CYS A 340 15.32 11.36 -5.63
N ARG A 341 14.22 12.07 -5.46
CA ARG A 341 13.76 13.05 -6.44
C ARG A 341 14.76 14.19 -6.66
N ALA A 342 15.53 14.55 -5.61
CA ALA A 342 16.57 15.58 -5.70
C ALA A 342 17.83 15.13 -6.46
N VAL A 343 18.03 13.83 -6.68
CA VAL A 343 19.15 13.30 -7.49
C VAL A 343 19.01 13.73 -8.96
N ARG A 344 17.77 13.75 -9.48
CA ARG A 344 17.45 14.19 -10.84
C ARG A 344 16.12 14.97 -10.82
N PRO A 345 16.14 16.29 -10.52
CA PRO A 345 14.93 17.07 -10.25
C PRO A 345 13.94 17.16 -11.41
N GLU A 346 14.43 17.09 -12.65
CA GLU A 346 13.61 17.12 -13.88
C GLU A 346 12.90 15.77 -14.17
N ALA A 347 13.37 14.68 -13.57
CA ALA A 347 12.80 13.36 -13.78
C ALA A 347 11.51 13.14 -12.98
N SER A 348 10.67 12.27 -13.47
CA SER A 348 9.58 11.67 -12.69
C SER A 348 10.12 10.48 -11.90
N LEU A 349 9.67 10.34 -10.65
CA LEU A 349 10.00 9.19 -9.84
C LEU A 349 8.91 8.12 -9.99
N TYR A 350 9.32 6.89 -10.28
CA TYR A 350 8.48 5.69 -10.21
C TYR A 350 9.01 4.76 -9.13
N SER A 351 8.18 4.40 -8.18
CA SER A 351 8.51 3.44 -7.11
C SER A 351 8.07 2.04 -7.51
N THR A 352 9.02 1.11 -7.60
CA THR A 352 8.69 -0.32 -7.73
C THR A 352 8.21 -0.88 -6.40
N ASP A 353 7.62 -2.08 -6.43
CA ASP A 353 7.17 -2.77 -5.22
C ASP A 353 7.19 -4.27 -5.48
N VAL A 354 8.18 -4.96 -4.95
CA VAL A 354 8.28 -6.42 -4.97
C VAL A 354 8.59 -6.92 -3.57
N CYS A 355 8.16 -8.14 -3.27
CA CYS A 355 8.46 -8.79 -1.99
C CYS A 355 8.88 -10.24 -2.25
N VAL A 356 9.93 -10.67 -1.54
CA VAL A 356 10.48 -12.03 -1.63
C VAL A 356 10.61 -12.61 -0.21
N PRO A 357 10.69 -13.95 -0.06
CA PRO A 357 11.11 -14.53 1.21
C PRO A 357 12.40 -13.85 1.70
N ILE A 358 12.51 -13.52 2.98
CA ILE A 358 13.67 -12.76 3.50
C ILE A 358 15.01 -13.44 3.19
N SER A 359 15.04 -14.77 3.09
CA SER A 359 16.22 -15.56 2.67
C SER A 359 16.66 -15.31 1.22
N LYS A 360 15.81 -14.66 0.42
CA LYS A 360 16.07 -14.31 -0.99
C LYS A 360 16.29 -12.81 -1.19
N LEU A 361 16.15 -12.01 -0.13
CA LEU A 361 16.20 -10.55 -0.23
C LEU A 361 17.57 -10.07 -0.74
N SER A 362 18.67 -10.62 -0.20
CA SER A 362 20.02 -10.30 -0.66
C SER A 362 20.21 -10.53 -2.14
N ASP A 363 19.90 -11.76 -2.60
CA ASP A 363 20.06 -12.13 -4.00
C ASP A 363 19.21 -11.24 -4.91
N CYS A 364 17.95 -10.99 -4.51
CA CYS A 364 17.03 -10.19 -5.30
C CYS A 364 17.48 -8.73 -5.42
N ILE A 365 17.96 -8.10 -4.34
CA ILE A 365 18.51 -6.74 -4.35
C ILE A 365 19.79 -6.69 -5.20
N THR A 366 20.71 -7.64 -5.00
CA THR A 366 21.99 -7.68 -5.73
C THR A 366 21.77 -7.80 -7.23
N GLU A 367 20.98 -8.79 -7.68
CA GLU A 367 20.61 -8.93 -9.09
C GLU A 367 19.87 -7.69 -9.65
N THR A 368 19.14 -6.97 -8.80
CA THR A 368 18.45 -5.74 -9.20
C THR A 368 19.43 -4.59 -9.41
N ILE A 369 20.44 -4.44 -8.54
CA ILE A 369 21.51 -3.46 -8.69
C ILE A 369 22.31 -3.73 -9.98
N GLU A 370 22.73 -4.97 -10.21
CA GLU A 370 23.45 -5.39 -11.43
C GLU A 370 22.63 -5.12 -12.70
N ASP A 371 21.33 -5.38 -12.66
CA ASP A 371 20.40 -5.09 -13.77
C ASP A 371 20.31 -3.59 -14.06
N MET A 372 20.23 -2.75 -13.02
CA MET A 372 20.19 -1.30 -13.17
C MET A 372 21.49 -0.75 -13.74
N GLU A 373 22.64 -1.20 -13.25
CA GLU A 373 23.95 -0.82 -13.76
C GLU A 373 24.11 -1.17 -15.23
N LYS A 374 23.76 -2.42 -15.61
CA LYS A 374 23.83 -2.91 -17.00
C LYS A 374 22.94 -2.10 -17.96
N ASN A 375 21.82 -1.59 -17.48
CA ASN A 375 20.84 -0.86 -18.31
C ASN A 375 20.92 0.66 -18.11
N GLU A 376 21.92 1.16 -17.37
CA GLU A 376 22.12 2.59 -17.09
C GLU A 376 20.87 3.26 -16.47
N LEU A 377 20.24 2.56 -15.52
CA LEU A 377 19.10 3.08 -14.76
C LEU A 377 19.57 3.68 -13.45
N ILE A 378 18.96 4.81 -13.06
CA ILE A 378 19.19 5.46 -11.77
C ILE A 378 18.01 5.15 -10.87
N GLY A 379 18.27 4.46 -9.75
CA GLY A 379 17.22 4.07 -8.83
C GLY A 379 17.78 3.69 -7.45
N PRO A 380 17.83 4.64 -6.48
CA PRO A 380 18.12 4.29 -5.08
C PRO A 380 17.14 3.25 -4.52
N ILE A 381 17.62 2.38 -3.63
CA ILE A 381 16.83 1.27 -3.07
C ILE A 381 16.57 1.53 -1.57
N VAL A 382 15.30 1.35 -1.19
CA VAL A 382 14.87 1.22 0.20
C VAL A 382 14.09 -0.08 0.38
N SER A 383 14.14 -0.67 1.61
CA SER A 383 13.47 -1.93 1.87
C SER A 383 12.89 -1.99 3.28
N HIS A 384 11.65 -2.50 3.39
CA HIS A 384 11.10 -3.06 4.60
C HIS A 384 11.73 -4.45 4.80
N ALA A 385 12.99 -4.46 5.27
CA ALA A 385 13.86 -5.62 5.17
C ALA A 385 13.34 -6.81 6.00
N GLY A 386 12.65 -6.54 7.12
CA GLY A 386 12.05 -7.59 7.95
C GLY A 386 10.94 -8.38 7.28
N ASP A 387 10.31 -7.81 6.25
CA ASP A 387 9.22 -8.42 5.48
C ASP A 387 9.68 -8.94 4.11
N GLY A 388 10.90 -8.63 3.69
CA GLY A 388 11.44 -8.99 2.37
C GLY A 388 10.92 -8.11 1.23
N ASN A 389 10.27 -6.99 1.53
CA ASN A 389 9.74 -6.04 0.57
C ASN A 389 10.74 -4.93 0.28
N PHE A 390 10.96 -4.57 -0.98
CA PHE A 390 11.83 -3.46 -1.34
C PHE A 390 11.32 -2.67 -2.55
N HIS A 391 11.78 -1.42 -2.61
CA HIS A 391 11.41 -0.44 -3.63
C HIS A 391 12.66 0.12 -4.28
N VAL A 392 12.62 0.22 -5.60
CA VAL A 392 13.58 0.99 -6.40
C VAL A 392 12.90 2.30 -6.79
N ALA A 393 13.47 3.43 -6.40
CA ALA A 393 12.99 4.75 -6.78
C ALA A 393 13.57 5.16 -8.13
N LEU A 394 13.00 4.66 -9.23
CA LEU A 394 13.49 4.92 -10.59
C LEU A 394 13.23 6.36 -11.01
N LEU A 395 14.26 7.02 -11.53
CA LEU A 395 14.22 8.40 -12.01
C LEU A 395 14.20 8.41 -13.54
N ILE A 396 13.06 8.77 -14.11
CA ILE A 396 12.78 8.63 -15.55
C ILE A 396 12.24 9.95 -16.13
N ASP A 397 12.78 10.37 -17.25
CA ASP A 397 12.14 11.41 -18.07
C ASP A 397 10.97 10.81 -18.85
N LYS A 398 9.75 11.09 -18.41
CA LYS A 398 8.53 10.59 -19.06
C LYS A 398 8.29 11.13 -20.49
N ASN A 399 9.07 12.14 -20.93
CA ASN A 399 9.04 12.63 -22.30
C ASN A 399 10.07 11.90 -23.19
N ASN A 400 10.94 11.08 -22.60
CA ASN A 400 11.96 10.31 -23.31
C ASN A 400 11.47 8.86 -23.52
N LYS A 401 11.06 8.57 -24.76
CA LYS A 401 10.55 7.24 -25.12
C LYS A 401 11.53 6.11 -24.79
N ASN A 402 12.83 6.32 -25.01
CA ASN A 402 13.84 5.29 -24.70
C ASN A 402 13.92 5.00 -23.19
N GLU A 403 13.79 6.00 -22.33
CA GLU A 403 13.74 5.80 -20.88
C GLU A 403 12.45 5.10 -20.45
N LEU A 404 11.30 5.40 -21.08
CA LEU A 404 10.05 4.68 -20.83
C LEU A 404 10.11 3.21 -21.25
N ASP A 405 10.73 2.91 -22.40
CA ASP A 405 10.93 1.53 -22.89
C ASP A 405 11.90 0.76 -21.95
N LYS A 406 12.96 1.41 -21.46
CA LYS A 406 13.86 0.84 -20.45
C LYS A 406 13.13 0.57 -19.14
N LEU A 407 12.26 1.50 -18.70
CA LEU A 407 11.44 1.34 -17.49
C LEU A 407 10.50 0.13 -17.59
N ASP A 408 9.68 0.03 -18.65
CA ASP A 408 8.74 -1.10 -18.79
C ASP A 408 9.47 -2.46 -18.82
N SER A 409 10.60 -2.50 -19.53
CA SER A 409 11.45 -3.68 -19.55
C SER A 409 12.01 -4.02 -18.17
N PHE A 410 12.45 -3.03 -17.39
CA PHE A 410 12.96 -3.23 -16.04
C PHE A 410 11.85 -3.67 -15.07
N LEU A 411 10.66 -3.05 -15.13
CA LEU A 411 9.52 -3.45 -14.31
C LEU A 411 9.12 -4.91 -14.54
N THR A 412 9.23 -5.36 -15.78
CA THR A 412 9.00 -6.77 -16.14
C THR A 412 10.07 -7.67 -15.51
N ARG A 413 11.35 -7.33 -15.68
CA ARG A 413 12.45 -8.15 -15.14
C ARG A 413 12.45 -8.23 -13.62
N ILE A 414 12.22 -7.11 -12.90
CA ILE A 414 12.20 -7.12 -11.43
C ILE A 414 11.02 -7.93 -10.89
N SER A 415 9.83 -7.80 -11.50
CA SER A 415 8.65 -8.59 -11.12
C SER A 415 8.89 -10.09 -11.35
N GLU A 416 9.45 -10.46 -12.52
CA GLU A 416 9.77 -11.85 -12.85
C GLU A 416 10.88 -12.43 -11.96
N ARG A 417 11.84 -11.59 -11.56
CA ARG A 417 12.90 -11.96 -10.61
C ARG A 417 12.30 -12.33 -9.26
N ALA A 418 11.41 -11.47 -8.73
CA ALA A 418 10.74 -11.75 -7.47
C ALA A 418 9.89 -13.03 -7.54
N ILE A 419 9.09 -13.21 -8.60
CA ILE A 419 8.27 -14.42 -8.79
C ILE A 419 9.13 -15.67 -8.89
N ARG A 420 10.26 -15.63 -9.62
CA ARG A 420 11.22 -16.74 -9.72
C ARG A 420 11.83 -17.14 -8.37
N MET A 421 11.90 -16.21 -7.45
CA MET A 421 12.40 -16.42 -6.07
C MET A 421 11.30 -16.74 -5.07
N ASP A 422 10.13 -17.26 -5.51
CA ASP A 422 8.95 -17.55 -4.70
C ASP A 422 8.36 -16.31 -3.99
N GLY A 423 8.57 -15.14 -4.59
CA GLY A 423 8.03 -13.86 -4.12
C GLY A 423 6.81 -13.41 -4.91
N THR A 424 6.49 -12.12 -4.78
CA THR A 424 5.35 -11.47 -5.41
C THR A 424 5.75 -10.20 -6.16
N CYS A 425 5.02 -9.90 -7.24
CA CYS A 425 5.20 -8.66 -7.99
C CYS A 425 4.71 -7.40 -7.24
N THR A 426 4.01 -7.58 -6.11
CA THR A 426 3.51 -6.46 -5.29
C THR A 426 3.49 -6.85 -3.81
N GLY A 427 4.28 -6.13 -2.98
CA GLY A 427 4.32 -6.30 -1.54
C GLY A 427 3.19 -5.54 -0.84
N GLU A 428 2.98 -4.28 -1.22
CA GLU A 428 2.02 -3.40 -0.53
C GLU A 428 1.26 -2.42 -1.45
N HIS A 429 1.73 -2.12 -2.68
CA HIS A 429 1.08 -1.13 -3.55
C HIS A 429 -0.24 -1.62 -4.17
N GLY A 430 -0.47 -2.94 -4.20
CA GLY A 430 -1.58 -3.55 -4.91
C GLY A 430 -1.28 -3.79 -6.41
N VAL A 431 -2.25 -4.33 -7.10
CA VAL A 431 -2.14 -4.72 -8.53
C VAL A 431 -2.58 -3.59 -9.47
N GLY A 432 -3.72 -2.96 -9.17
CA GLY A 432 -4.31 -1.90 -9.98
C GLY A 432 -4.42 -2.27 -11.46
N GLN A 433 -3.98 -1.35 -12.33
CA GLN A 433 -3.78 -1.60 -13.76
C GLN A 433 -2.36 -2.07 -14.07
N GLY A 434 -1.37 -1.58 -13.31
CA GLY A 434 0.05 -1.71 -13.63
C GLY A 434 0.59 -3.13 -13.57
N LYS A 435 0.12 -3.93 -12.62
CA LYS A 435 0.67 -5.26 -12.35
C LYS A 435 -0.20 -6.43 -12.82
N ARG A 436 -1.34 -6.16 -13.47
CA ARG A 436 -2.25 -7.20 -14.00
C ARG A 436 -1.54 -8.24 -14.85
N LYS A 437 -0.57 -7.82 -15.67
CA LYS A 437 0.18 -8.69 -16.59
C LYS A 437 1.00 -9.79 -15.89
N TYR A 438 1.29 -9.61 -14.59
CA TYR A 438 2.10 -10.58 -13.82
C TYR A 438 1.25 -11.61 -13.06
N MET A 439 -0.04 -11.33 -12.83
CA MET A 439 -0.91 -12.15 -11.99
C MET A 439 -0.95 -13.63 -12.41
N LEU A 440 -1.10 -13.90 -13.71
CA LEU A 440 -1.15 -15.27 -14.21
C LEU A 440 0.20 -16.00 -14.04
N LYS A 441 1.31 -15.27 -14.19
CA LYS A 441 2.66 -15.83 -14.02
C LYS A 441 2.95 -16.17 -12.56
N GLU A 442 2.45 -15.33 -11.62
CA GLU A 442 2.65 -15.52 -10.18
C GLU A 442 1.71 -16.59 -9.60
N LEU A 443 0.43 -16.55 -9.95
CA LEU A 443 -0.62 -17.31 -9.27
C LEU A 443 -1.25 -18.43 -10.12
N GLY A 444 -0.88 -18.52 -11.40
CA GLY A 444 -1.39 -19.57 -12.29
C GLY A 444 -2.93 -19.65 -12.30
N ASN A 445 -3.46 -20.87 -12.22
CA ASN A 445 -4.91 -21.13 -12.28
C ASN A 445 -5.70 -20.52 -11.11
N ALA A 446 -5.05 -20.04 -10.04
CA ALA A 446 -5.77 -19.34 -8.96
C ALA A 446 -6.42 -18.04 -9.45
N VAL A 447 -5.87 -17.43 -10.51
CA VAL A 447 -6.46 -16.24 -11.15
C VAL A 447 -7.85 -16.51 -11.69
N ASP A 448 -8.08 -17.71 -12.24
CA ASP A 448 -9.40 -18.09 -12.76
C ASP A 448 -10.43 -18.22 -11.62
N ILE A 449 -10.02 -18.74 -10.47
CA ILE A 449 -10.87 -18.79 -9.28
C ILE A 449 -11.19 -17.37 -8.77
N MET A 450 -10.20 -16.47 -8.77
CA MET A 450 -10.43 -15.06 -8.39
C MET A 450 -11.43 -14.39 -9.35
N LYS A 451 -11.33 -14.64 -10.65
CA LYS A 451 -12.29 -14.14 -11.65
C LYS A 451 -13.71 -14.71 -11.42
N GLN A 452 -13.82 -15.98 -11.04
CA GLN A 452 -15.12 -16.59 -10.66
C GLN A 452 -15.72 -15.90 -9.42
N VAL A 453 -14.91 -15.64 -8.38
CA VAL A 453 -15.34 -14.89 -7.20
C VAL A 453 -15.82 -13.49 -7.59
N LYS A 454 -15.05 -12.76 -8.40
CA LYS A 454 -15.45 -11.45 -8.91
C LYS A 454 -16.80 -11.52 -9.63
N ASN A 455 -17.00 -12.47 -10.53
CA ASN A 455 -18.24 -12.61 -11.28
C ASN A 455 -19.44 -13.02 -10.40
N ALA A 456 -19.20 -13.80 -9.35
CA ALA A 456 -20.26 -14.18 -8.41
C ALA A 456 -20.77 -12.97 -7.60
N PHE A 457 -19.87 -12.04 -7.23
CA PHE A 457 -20.23 -10.83 -6.48
C PHE A 457 -20.71 -9.69 -7.39
N ASP A 458 -20.08 -9.51 -8.53
CA ASP A 458 -20.31 -8.40 -9.46
C ASP A 458 -20.54 -8.89 -10.90
N PRO A 459 -21.68 -9.55 -11.16
CA PRO A 459 -22.00 -10.11 -12.48
C PRO A 459 -22.19 -9.02 -13.54
N ASP A 460 -22.56 -7.80 -13.15
CA ASP A 460 -22.71 -6.65 -14.05
C ASP A 460 -21.37 -5.91 -14.30
N LYS A 461 -20.28 -6.34 -13.66
CA LYS A 461 -18.91 -5.82 -13.80
C LYS A 461 -18.78 -4.32 -13.51
N ILE A 462 -19.60 -3.74 -12.63
CA ILE A 462 -19.63 -2.30 -12.36
C ILE A 462 -18.56 -1.85 -11.36
N MET A 463 -18.05 -2.76 -10.49
CA MET A 463 -17.12 -2.39 -9.42
C MET A 463 -15.68 -2.34 -9.91
N ASN A 464 -15.13 -1.14 -9.98
CA ASN A 464 -13.75 -0.78 -10.35
C ASN A 464 -13.19 -1.62 -11.52
N PRO A 465 -13.85 -1.61 -12.69
CA PRO A 465 -13.46 -2.48 -13.79
C PRO A 465 -12.09 -2.11 -14.36
N GLY A 466 -11.43 -3.11 -14.97
CA GLY A 466 -10.08 -2.95 -15.54
C GLY A 466 -8.95 -3.00 -14.51
N LYS A 467 -9.22 -3.47 -13.29
CA LYS A 467 -8.23 -3.66 -12.21
C LYS A 467 -8.09 -5.16 -11.88
N LEU A 468 -6.96 -5.53 -11.27
CA LEU A 468 -6.58 -6.88 -10.80
C LEU A 468 -6.34 -7.89 -11.93
N PHE A 469 -7.19 -7.97 -12.94
CA PHE A 469 -7.14 -9.00 -13.99
C PHE A 469 -7.06 -8.39 -15.39
N LEU A 470 -6.44 -9.13 -16.32
CA LEU A 470 -6.51 -8.88 -17.77
C LEU A 470 -7.75 -9.53 -18.35
#